data_f9a3fbb4d82bba77a6efdb9cb5be99a7
#
_entry.id   f9a3fbb4d82bba77a6efdb9cb5be99a7
#
_cell.length_a   1.000
_cell.length_b   1.000
_cell.length_c   1.000
_cell.angle_alpha   90.00
_cell.angle_beta   90.00
_cell.angle_gamma   90.00
#
_symmetry.space_group_name_H-M   'P 1'
#
loop_
_entity.id
_entity.type
_entity.pdbx_description
1 polymer ?
#
loop_
_entity_poly.entity_id
_entity_poly.type
_entity_poly.pdbx_seq_one_letter_code
_entity_poly.pdbx_strand_id
1 'polypeptide(L)'
;MLESIKSPTDLQGLSYEQLTELSAEIRQFLITKVSKTGGHLGPNLGVVELTIAIHRTFDSPKDVVLFDTGHQSYVHKILTGRADKFDGLRQRGGIAGYPNRAESEHDVIENSHASTALSWGDGISRGFAITNQRDRSVVVV
;
A
#
# COMPACT_ATOMS: atom_id res chain seq x y z
N MET A 1 1.22 15.04 -11.10
CA MET A 1 1.08 13.60 -11.46
C MET A 1 0.37 12.81 -10.36
N LEU A 2 0.75 12.95 -9.10
CA LEU A 2 0.14 12.21 -7.99
C LEU A 2 -1.40 12.30 -7.94
N GLU A 3 -1.97 13.47 -8.22
CA GLU A 3 -3.42 13.69 -8.21
C GLU A 3 -4.19 12.82 -9.24
N SER A 4 -3.52 12.40 -10.31
CA SER A 4 -4.13 11.54 -11.33
C SER A 4 -4.09 10.04 -10.97
N ILE A 5 -3.32 9.64 -9.95
CA ILE A 5 -3.25 8.25 -9.50
C ILE A 5 -4.42 7.95 -8.57
N LYS A 6 -5.36 7.14 -9.03
CA LYS A 6 -6.55 6.71 -8.28
C LYS A 6 -6.59 5.20 -8.05
N SER A 7 -5.81 4.46 -8.82
CA SER A 7 -5.70 3.00 -8.71
C SER A 7 -4.30 2.53 -9.13
N PRO A 8 -3.90 1.32 -8.74
CA PRO A 8 -2.63 0.75 -9.19
C PRO A 8 -2.50 0.65 -10.72
N THR A 9 -3.60 0.52 -11.45
CA THR A 9 -3.60 0.44 -12.91
C THR A 9 -3.08 1.72 -13.58
N ASP A 10 -3.21 2.86 -12.92
CA ASP A 10 -2.73 4.15 -13.44
C ASP A 10 -1.20 4.22 -13.53
N LEU A 11 -0.50 3.29 -12.85
CA LEU A 11 0.96 3.20 -12.91
C LEU A 11 1.47 2.50 -14.16
N GLN A 12 0.64 1.68 -14.83
CA GLN A 12 1.09 0.76 -15.88
C GLN A 12 1.65 1.48 -17.13
N GLY A 13 1.09 2.64 -17.47
CA GLY A 13 1.50 3.43 -18.64
C GLY A 13 2.66 4.40 -18.38
N LEU A 14 3.14 4.53 -17.14
CA LEU A 14 4.16 5.53 -16.81
C LEU A 14 5.57 5.09 -17.22
N SER A 15 6.36 6.02 -17.76
CA SER A 15 7.80 5.81 -18.01
C SER A 15 8.59 5.79 -16.70
N TYR A 16 9.86 5.33 -16.76
CA TYR A 16 10.74 5.36 -15.57
C TYR A 16 11.00 6.78 -15.06
N GLU A 17 11.09 7.77 -15.96
CA GLU A 17 11.23 9.18 -15.60
C GLU A 17 10.00 9.66 -14.84
N GLN A 18 8.79 9.35 -15.35
CA GLN A 18 7.52 9.68 -14.71
C GLN A 18 7.38 9.00 -13.33
N LEU A 19 7.83 7.76 -13.19
CA LEU A 19 7.82 7.06 -11.90
C LEU A 19 8.80 7.69 -10.90
N THR A 20 9.93 8.21 -11.37
CA THR A 20 10.88 8.95 -10.55
C THR A 20 10.28 10.27 -10.05
N GLU A 21 9.60 11.00 -10.94
CA GLU A 21 8.87 12.23 -10.57
C GLU A 21 7.74 11.91 -9.57
N LEU A 22 6.95 10.87 -9.83
CA LEU A 22 5.89 10.41 -8.93
C LEU A 22 6.45 10.06 -7.54
N SER A 23 7.60 9.39 -7.47
CA SER A 23 8.26 9.05 -6.21
C SER A 23 8.62 10.30 -5.42
N ALA A 24 9.10 11.35 -6.09
CA ALA A 24 9.41 12.62 -5.45
C ALA A 24 8.14 13.34 -4.95
N GLU A 25 7.07 13.35 -5.76
CA GLU A 25 5.77 13.92 -5.36
C GLU A 25 5.17 13.18 -4.15
N ILE A 26 5.22 11.84 -4.12
CA ILE A 26 4.76 11.03 -2.99
C ILE A 26 5.55 11.37 -1.72
N ARG A 27 6.87 11.49 -1.79
CA ARG A 27 7.69 11.87 -0.64
C ARG A 27 7.30 13.24 -0.10
N GLN A 28 7.18 14.24 -0.97
CA GLN A 28 6.79 15.58 -0.57
C GLN A 28 5.37 15.60 0.04
N PHE A 29 4.44 14.83 -0.54
CA PHE A 29 3.10 14.65 -0.01
C PHE A 29 3.13 14.05 1.40
N LEU A 30 3.87 12.95 1.60
CA LEU A 30 4.01 12.29 2.91
C LEU A 30 4.60 13.23 3.96
N ILE A 31 5.68 13.94 3.63
CA ILE A 31 6.29 14.93 4.53
C ILE A 31 5.25 15.98 4.94
N THR A 32 4.50 16.52 3.98
CA THR A 32 3.52 17.58 4.23
C THR A 32 2.35 17.10 5.08
N LYS A 33 1.82 15.89 4.80
CA LYS A 33 0.63 15.37 5.49
C LYS A 33 0.98 14.79 6.86
N VAL A 34 2.00 13.93 6.93
CA VAL A 34 2.37 13.23 8.18
C VAL A 34 2.95 14.20 9.22
N SER A 35 3.63 15.29 8.81
CA SER A 35 4.06 16.32 9.77
C SER A 35 2.91 17.00 10.49
N LYS A 36 1.71 17.03 9.91
CA LYS A 36 0.51 17.64 10.50
C LYS A 36 -0.31 16.64 11.33
N THR A 37 -0.49 15.42 10.80
CA THR A 37 -1.37 14.42 11.42
C THR A 37 -0.64 13.51 12.41
N GLY A 38 0.70 13.46 12.33
CA GLY A 38 1.51 12.46 13.01
C GLY A 38 1.49 11.11 12.27
N GLY A 39 2.45 10.26 12.56
CA GLY A 39 2.53 8.92 11.94
C GLY A 39 3.96 8.46 11.70
N HIS A 40 4.10 7.38 10.91
CA HIS A 40 5.37 6.73 10.63
C HIS A 40 6.00 7.28 9.34
N LEU A 41 6.73 8.40 9.42
CA LEU A 41 7.28 9.06 8.23
C LEU A 41 8.46 8.26 7.64
N GLY A 42 9.49 7.98 8.43
CA GLY A 42 10.72 7.32 7.97
C GLY A 42 10.49 6.00 7.24
N PRO A 43 9.76 5.03 7.82
CA PRO A 43 9.46 3.76 7.17
C PRO A 43 8.73 3.93 5.82
N ASN A 44 7.84 4.90 5.71
CA ASN A 44 7.11 5.15 4.47
C ASN A 44 7.96 5.82 3.39
N LEU A 45 8.87 6.72 3.76
CA LEU A 45 9.81 7.32 2.80
C LEU A 45 10.77 6.28 2.22
N GLY A 46 11.11 5.24 3.00
CA GLY A 46 12.04 4.18 2.58
C GLY A 46 11.44 3.15 1.61
N VAL A 47 10.11 3.09 1.46
CA VAL A 47 9.43 2.07 0.64
C VAL A 47 8.67 2.65 -0.56
N VAL A 48 8.92 3.90 -0.94
CA VAL A 48 8.16 4.55 -2.04
C VAL A 48 8.35 3.80 -3.34
N GLU A 49 9.58 3.65 -3.83
CA GLU A 49 9.87 2.94 -5.08
C GLU A 49 9.52 1.47 -5.01
N LEU A 50 9.75 0.83 -3.86
CA LEU A 50 9.39 -0.57 -3.64
C LEU A 50 7.87 -0.77 -3.81
N THR A 51 7.06 0.09 -3.19
CA THR A 51 5.60 -0.02 -3.27
C THR A 51 5.08 0.27 -4.68
N ILE A 52 5.67 1.24 -5.39
CA ILE A 52 5.37 1.50 -6.80
C ILE A 52 5.71 0.26 -7.65
N ALA A 53 6.89 -0.33 -7.46
CA ALA A 53 7.32 -1.51 -8.20
C ALA A 53 6.39 -2.72 -7.95
N ILE A 54 5.96 -2.94 -6.72
CA ILE A 54 4.99 -3.99 -6.36
C ILE A 54 3.68 -3.78 -7.13
N HIS A 55 3.11 -2.58 -7.08
CA HIS A 55 1.84 -2.28 -7.76
C HIS A 55 1.94 -2.22 -9.29
N ARG A 56 3.15 -2.12 -9.83
CA ARG A 56 3.38 -2.29 -11.28
C ARG A 56 3.51 -3.74 -11.71
N THR A 57 3.93 -4.61 -10.79
CA THR A 57 4.24 -6.01 -11.09
C THR A 57 3.07 -6.93 -10.78
N PHE A 58 2.36 -6.66 -9.71
CA PHE A 58 1.27 -7.49 -9.19
C PHE A 58 -0.07 -6.78 -9.35
N ASP A 59 -1.09 -7.53 -9.72
CA ASP A 59 -2.45 -7.04 -9.99
C ASP A 59 -3.29 -7.04 -8.71
N SER A 60 -3.06 -6.07 -7.83
CA SER A 60 -3.85 -5.91 -6.60
C SER A 60 -5.24 -5.30 -6.93
N PRO A 61 -6.36 -5.83 -6.37
CA PRO A 61 -6.46 -6.76 -5.24
C PRO A 61 -6.49 -8.25 -5.62
N LYS A 62 -6.41 -8.61 -6.92
CA LYS A 62 -6.33 -10.00 -7.34
C LYS A 62 -5.13 -10.69 -6.69
N ASP A 63 -3.95 -10.11 -6.85
CA ASP A 63 -2.77 -10.46 -6.08
C ASP A 63 -2.81 -9.77 -4.72
N VAL A 64 -2.51 -10.52 -3.67
CA VAL A 64 -2.60 -10.02 -2.30
C VAL A 64 -1.27 -9.40 -1.87
N VAL A 65 -1.30 -8.15 -1.44
CA VAL A 65 -0.14 -7.45 -0.86
C VAL A 65 -0.33 -7.29 0.64
N LEU A 66 0.57 -7.87 1.41
CA LEU A 66 0.57 -7.84 2.88
C LEU A 66 1.76 -7.02 3.38
N PHE A 67 1.50 -6.10 4.29
CA PHE A 67 2.55 -5.32 4.95
C PHE A 67 2.77 -5.86 6.36
N ASP A 68 3.98 -6.35 6.65
CA ASP A 68 4.32 -6.82 8.00
C ASP A 68 4.38 -5.64 8.97
N THR A 69 3.77 -5.78 10.14
CA THR A 69 3.44 -4.66 11.03
C THR A 69 2.49 -3.64 10.39
N GLY A 70 2.65 -3.27 9.12
CA GLY A 70 1.73 -2.42 8.35
C GLY A 70 1.91 -0.92 8.53
N HIS A 71 2.87 -0.47 9.33
CA HIS A 71 3.15 0.95 9.57
C HIS A 71 3.79 1.67 8.37
N GLN A 72 4.31 0.92 7.39
CA GLN A 72 4.91 1.38 6.13
C GLN A 72 3.93 1.33 4.94
N SER A 73 2.62 1.26 5.18
CA SER A 73 1.60 1.08 4.14
C SER A 73 1.01 2.39 3.58
N TYR A 74 1.57 3.56 3.92
CA TYR A 74 0.99 4.84 3.46
C TYR A 74 1.08 5.03 1.95
N VAL A 75 2.20 4.62 1.33
CA VAL A 75 2.35 4.65 -0.12
C VAL A 75 1.32 3.75 -0.79
N HIS A 76 1.09 2.55 -0.24
CA HIS A 76 0.03 1.66 -0.70
C HIS A 76 -1.35 2.33 -0.64
N LYS A 77 -1.68 3.01 0.47
CA LYS A 77 -2.95 3.76 0.58
C LYS A 77 -3.06 4.86 -0.48
N ILE A 78 -1.97 5.59 -0.74
CA ILE A 78 -1.92 6.61 -1.78
C ILE A 78 -2.22 6.01 -3.15
N LEU A 79 -1.51 4.94 -3.53
CA LEU A 79 -1.61 4.31 -4.84
C LEU A 79 -2.93 3.54 -5.06
N THR A 80 -3.66 3.25 -3.98
CA THR A 80 -4.98 2.61 -4.00
C THR A 80 -6.13 3.60 -3.77
N GLY A 81 -5.95 4.87 -4.16
CA GLY A 81 -7.01 5.87 -4.28
C GLY A 81 -7.39 6.58 -2.99
N ARG A 82 -6.56 6.54 -1.95
CA ARG A 82 -6.86 7.17 -0.65
C ARG A 82 -6.05 8.44 -0.35
N ALA A 83 -5.33 8.99 -1.34
CA ALA A 83 -4.48 10.18 -1.16
C ALA A 83 -5.26 11.39 -0.62
N ASP A 84 -6.47 11.61 -1.09
CA ASP A 84 -7.35 12.71 -0.68
C ASP A 84 -7.79 12.63 0.79
N LYS A 85 -7.72 11.46 1.41
CA LYS A 85 -8.13 11.22 2.80
C LYS A 85 -7.00 11.44 3.82
N PHE A 86 -5.80 11.78 3.38
CA PHE A 86 -4.62 11.88 4.25
C PHE A 86 -4.67 13.03 5.26
N ASP A 87 -5.52 14.03 5.09
CA ASP A 87 -5.75 15.07 6.10
C ASP A 87 -6.41 14.48 7.37
N GLY A 88 -7.06 13.33 7.23
CA GLY A 88 -7.63 12.56 8.34
C GLY A 88 -6.79 11.36 8.78
N LEU A 89 -5.54 11.22 8.32
CA LEU A 89 -4.70 10.09 8.70
C LEU A 89 -4.55 9.99 10.21
N ARG A 90 -4.91 8.81 10.79
CA ARG A 90 -4.87 8.52 12.24
C ARG A 90 -5.79 9.42 13.08
N GLN A 91 -6.68 10.17 12.47
CA GLN A 91 -7.66 10.99 13.18
C GLN A 91 -8.99 10.25 13.31
N ARG A 92 -9.81 10.64 14.30
CA ARG A 92 -11.14 10.06 14.47
C ARG A 92 -12.01 10.32 13.23
N GLY A 93 -12.53 9.25 12.63
CA GLY A 93 -13.31 9.33 11.40
C GLY A 93 -12.49 9.47 10.11
N GLY A 94 -11.17 9.47 10.21
CA GLY A 94 -10.26 9.44 9.08
C GLY A 94 -9.73 8.04 8.77
N ILE A 95 -8.67 7.95 7.96
CA ILE A 95 -8.04 6.68 7.62
C ILE A 95 -7.05 6.21 8.70
N ALA A 96 -6.95 4.89 8.86
CA ALA A 96 -6.05 4.25 9.82
C ALA A 96 -4.57 4.43 9.42
N GLY A 97 -3.69 4.37 10.40
CA GLY A 97 -2.23 4.34 10.19
C GLY A 97 -1.67 2.96 9.81
N TYR A 98 -2.53 1.99 9.58
CA TYR A 98 -2.26 0.60 9.18
C TYR A 98 -3.23 0.18 8.08
N PRO A 99 -2.99 -0.92 7.33
CA PRO A 99 -4.01 -1.48 6.45
C PRO A 99 -5.32 -1.71 7.20
N ASN A 100 -6.44 -1.43 6.54
CA ASN A 100 -7.77 -1.58 7.14
C ASN A 100 -8.78 -2.03 6.08
N ARG A 101 -9.33 -3.22 6.27
CA ARG A 101 -10.28 -3.87 5.36
C ARG A 101 -11.56 -3.08 5.13
N ALA A 102 -11.95 -2.25 6.08
CA ALA A 102 -13.10 -1.37 5.93
C ALA A 102 -12.83 -0.15 5.02
N GLU A 103 -11.55 0.14 4.72
CA GLU A 103 -11.15 1.27 3.87
C GLU A 103 -11.02 0.89 2.40
N SER A 104 -10.57 -0.32 2.11
CA SER A 104 -10.20 -0.72 0.76
C SER A 104 -10.16 -2.24 0.60
N GLU A 105 -10.59 -2.73 -0.57
CA GLU A 105 -10.44 -4.14 -0.97
C GLU A 105 -8.97 -4.57 -1.15
N HIS A 106 -8.06 -3.62 -1.29
CA HIS A 106 -6.62 -3.87 -1.36
C HIS A 106 -6.01 -4.21 0.01
N ASP A 107 -6.71 -3.94 1.11
CA ASP A 107 -6.25 -4.21 2.47
C ASP A 107 -6.86 -5.53 2.97
N VAL A 108 -6.06 -6.59 3.09
CA VAL A 108 -6.54 -7.94 3.35
C VAL A 108 -6.44 -8.35 4.82
N ILE A 109 -5.44 -7.83 5.53
CA ILE A 109 -5.23 -8.11 6.95
C ILE A 109 -5.17 -6.83 7.77
N GLU A 110 -5.54 -6.93 9.03
CA GLU A 110 -5.44 -5.86 10.03
C GLU A 110 -4.55 -6.36 11.16
N ASN A 111 -3.31 -5.92 11.18
CA ASN A 111 -2.34 -6.37 12.14
C ASN A 111 -1.22 -5.33 12.32
N SER A 112 -0.75 -5.18 13.55
CA SER A 112 0.35 -4.28 13.91
C SER A 112 1.51 -5.00 14.59
N HIS A 113 1.53 -6.34 14.57
CA HIS A 113 2.60 -7.15 15.16
C HIS A 113 3.57 -7.65 14.10
N ALA A 114 4.87 -7.51 14.37
CA ALA A 114 5.93 -7.97 13.49
C ALA A 114 5.89 -9.49 13.27
N SER A 115 6.28 -9.93 12.09
CA SER A 115 6.36 -11.32 11.61
C SER A 115 5.03 -12.04 11.40
N THR A 116 3.89 -11.43 11.70
CA THR A 116 2.58 -12.08 11.53
C THR A 116 2.13 -12.12 10.08
N ALA A 117 2.58 -11.19 9.23
CA ALA A 117 2.24 -11.21 7.80
C ALA A 117 2.76 -12.45 7.08
N LEU A 118 3.84 -13.06 7.55
CA LEU A 118 4.35 -14.33 7.00
C LEU A 118 3.35 -15.48 7.21
N SER A 119 2.77 -15.60 8.41
CA SER A 119 1.75 -16.63 8.70
C SER A 119 0.47 -16.41 7.88
N TRP A 120 0.04 -15.15 7.73
CA TRP A 120 -1.06 -14.80 6.85
C TRP A 120 -0.75 -15.14 5.39
N GLY A 121 0.45 -14.79 4.93
CA GLY A 121 0.90 -15.08 3.56
C GLY A 121 0.92 -16.56 3.24
N ASP A 122 1.47 -17.39 4.14
CA ASP A 122 1.45 -18.86 3.98
C ASP A 122 0.01 -19.39 3.94
N GLY A 123 -0.84 -18.96 4.87
CA GLY A 123 -2.24 -19.41 4.92
C GLY A 123 -3.04 -19.04 3.67
N ILE A 124 -2.91 -17.80 3.19
CA ILE A 124 -3.59 -17.33 1.97
C ILE A 124 -3.08 -18.09 0.73
N SER A 125 -1.76 -18.26 0.61
CA SER A 125 -1.14 -19.00 -0.50
C SER A 125 -1.61 -20.45 -0.56
N ARG A 126 -1.72 -21.13 0.58
CA ARG A 126 -2.30 -22.47 0.67
C ARG A 126 -3.77 -22.48 0.29
N GLY A 127 -4.53 -21.46 0.72
CA GLY A 127 -5.92 -21.27 0.33
C GLY A 127 -6.08 -21.17 -1.19
N PHE A 128 -5.24 -20.40 -1.86
CA PHE A 128 -5.22 -20.30 -3.33
C PHE A 128 -4.91 -21.65 -3.98
N ALA A 129 -3.93 -22.38 -3.45
CA ALA A 129 -3.60 -23.72 -3.97
C ALA A 129 -4.77 -24.71 -3.85
N ILE A 130 -5.46 -24.73 -2.70
CA ILE A 130 -6.60 -25.63 -2.42
C ILE A 130 -7.80 -25.26 -3.30
N THR A 131 -8.04 -23.97 -3.53
CA THR A 131 -9.17 -23.48 -4.33
C THR A 131 -8.84 -23.36 -5.83
N ASN A 132 -7.68 -23.87 -6.25
CA ASN A 132 -7.19 -23.85 -7.63
C ASN A 132 -7.04 -22.44 -8.23
N GLN A 133 -6.71 -21.44 -7.40
CA GLN A 133 -6.42 -20.05 -7.79
C GLN A 133 -4.90 -19.83 -7.90
N ARG A 134 -4.20 -20.69 -8.66
CA ARG A 134 -2.74 -20.71 -8.76
C ARG A 134 -2.14 -19.55 -9.57
N ASP A 135 -2.98 -18.78 -10.23
CA ASP A 135 -2.64 -17.57 -10.98
C ASP A 135 -2.62 -16.30 -10.11
N ARG A 136 -2.76 -16.45 -8.79
CA ARG A 136 -2.70 -15.37 -7.81
C ARG A 136 -1.44 -15.44 -6.97
N SER A 137 -0.87 -14.28 -6.71
CA SER A 137 0.33 -14.12 -5.87
C SER A 137 0.00 -13.60 -4.48
N VAL A 138 0.87 -13.92 -3.53
CA VAL A 138 0.87 -13.29 -2.20
C VAL A 138 2.24 -12.64 -1.99
N VAL A 139 2.24 -11.32 -1.85
CA VAL A 139 3.44 -10.50 -1.66
C VAL A 139 3.48 -10.05 -0.22
N VAL A 140 4.57 -10.31 0.48
CA VAL A 140 4.80 -9.84 1.87
C VAL A 140 5.92 -8.82 1.87
N VAL A 141 5.65 -7.67 2.47
CA VAL A 141 6.56 -6.52 2.55
C VAL A 141 6.98 -6.26 3.99
#